data_4a0824374fd6673d664472ac91d6e520
#
_entry.id   4a0824374fd6673d664472ac91d6e520
#
_cell.length_a   1.000
_cell.length_b   1.000
_cell.length_c   1.000
_cell.angle_alpha   90.00
_cell.angle_beta   90.00
_cell.angle_gamma   90.00
#
_symmetry.space_group_name_H-M   'P 1'
#
loop_
_entity.id
_entity.type
_entity.pdbx_description
1 polymer ?
#
loop_
_entity_poly.entity_id
_entity_poly.type
_entity_poly.pdbx_seq_one_letter_code
_entity_poly.pdbx_strand_id
1 'polypeptide(L)'
;QGVSINVFVKTGKKKANELSKVFHYDLYGKREFKYDFLNESSLKSIDFNELPNVAPMYFMVQKDFEAKAVYDKGFSVSEIFNLNSVGIVTARDNFTIHSTKAEVKSTIETFLSLDDETARAKFNLGKDVRDWKVSYAKSDLENYYPDKGSFTKLSYRPFDDKWTFFTGKSKGFHCYPRTEVMQHFTLGKNIGLTLCKQFKTGDNYVHAFIANKVIESSYVSNRT
;
A
#
# COMPACT_ATOMS: atom_id res chain seq x y z
N GLN A 1 -7.02 -15.27 -3.47
CA GLN A 1 -5.76 -15.01 -4.17
C GLN A 1 -5.79 -15.75 -5.49
N GLY A 2 -5.40 -15.07 -6.58
CA GLY A 2 -5.24 -15.69 -7.89
C GLY A 2 -3.88 -16.37 -8.01
N VAL A 3 -3.84 -17.47 -8.74
CA VAL A 3 -2.62 -18.16 -9.15
C VAL A 3 -2.64 -18.23 -10.67
N SER A 4 -1.50 -18.03 -11.34
CA SER A 4 -1.38 -18.19 -12.79
C SER A 4 -0.41 -19.31 -13.12
N ILE A 5 -0.73 -20.06 -14.18
CA ILE A 5 0.16 -21.05 -14.80
C ILE A 5 0.59 -20.45 -16.14
N ASN A 6 1.89 -20.33 -16.37
CA ASN A 6 2.43 -19.75 -17.59
C ASN A 6 3.29 -20.77 -18.31
N VAL A 7 3.03 -20.96 -19.61
CA VAL A 7 3.81 -21.85 -20.49
C VAL A 7 4.42 -21.01 -21.59
N PHE A 8 5.74 -20.99 -21.69
CA PHE A 8 6.48 -20.25 -22.71
C PHE A 8 7.07 -21.22 -23.74
N VAL A 9 6.73 -20.98 -25.02
CA VAL A 9 7.21 -21.83 -26.14
C VAL A 9 8.10 -21.01 -27.05
N LYS A 10 9.38 -21.43 -27.17
CA LYS A 10 10.33 -20.87 -28.14
C LYS A 10 10.42 -21.80 -29.36
N THR A 11 9.83 -21.42 -30.47
CA THR A 11 9.83 -22.22 -31.70
C THR A 11 11.11 -22.10 -32.52
N GLY A 12 11.90 -21.07 -32.32
CA GLY A 12 13.09 -20.74 -33.14
C GLY A 12 12.75 -20.18 -34.54
N LYS A 13 11.47 -20.08 -34.91
CA LYS A 13 11.03 -19.63 -36.24
C LYS A 13 10.59 -18.16 -36.30
N LYS A 14 10.50 -17.50 -35.15
CA LYS A 14 10.03 -16.13 -35.04
C LYS A 14 11.06 -15.14 -35.53
N LYS A 15 10.65 -14.16 -36.33
CA LYS A 15 11.52 -13.07 -36.81
C LYS A 15 11.92 -12.13 -35.67
N ALA A 16 13.05 -11.44 -35.83
CA ALA A 16 13.41 -10.34 -34.95
C ALA A 16 12.30 -9.27 -35.00
N ASN A 17 11.93 -8.70 -33.86
CA ASN A 17 10.88 -7.70 -33.72
C ASN A 17 9.42 -8.18 -33.91
N GLU A 18 9.19 -9.45 -34.17
CA GLU A 18 7.85 -10.02 -34.16
C GLU A 18 7.39 -10.26 -32.72
N LEU A 19 6.21 -9.81 -32.32
CA LEU A 19 5.64 -10.08 -31.01
C LEU A 19 5.14 -11.52 -30.89
N SER A 20 5.24 -12.09 -29.72
CA SER A 20 4.71 -13.44 -29.46
C SER A 20 3.19 -13.41 -29.40
N LYS A 21 2.56 -14.46 -29.91
CA LYS A 21 1.13 -14.68 -29.65
C LYS A 21 0.96 -15.05 -28.17
N VAL A 22 -0.04 -14.48 -27.54
CA VAL A 22 -0.42 -14.74 -26.16
C VAL A 22 -1.81 -15.34 -26.16
N PHE A 23 -1.94 -16.49 -25.53
CA PHE A 23 -3.21 -17.19 -25.38
C PHE A 23 -3.56 -17.24 -23.90
N HIS A 24 -4.80 -16.94 -23.56
CA HIS A 24 -5.26 -16.78 -22.19
C HIS A 24 -6.55 -17.55 -21.93
N TYR A 25 -6.66 -18.13 -20.76
CA TYR A 25 -7.86 -18.76 -20.25
C TYR A 25 -8.02 -18.49 -18.76
N ASP A 26 -9.20 -18.09 -18.33
CA ASP A 26 -9.55 -17.88 -16.93
C ASP A 26 -10.29 -19.09 -16.38
N LEU A 27 -9.74 -19.72 -15.34
CA LEU A 27 -10.36 -20.84 -14.64
C LEU A 27 -10.92 -20.38 -13.30
N TYR A 28 -12.23 -20.26 -13.21
CA TYR A 28 -12.97 -19.89 -12.00
C TYR A 28 -13.59 -21.13 -11.34
N GLY A 29 -13.90 -21.02 -10.05
CA GLY A 29 -14.60 -22.04 -9.29
C GLY A 29 -13.90 -22.44 -7.99
N LYS A 30 -14.42 -23.46 -7.34
CA LYS A 30 -13.85 -24.04 -6.12
C LYS A 30 -12.51 -24.73 -6.43
N ARG A 31 -11.72 -24.94 -5.38
CA ARG A 31 -10.37 -25.50 -5.50
C ARG A 31 -10.37 -26.89 -6.13
N GLU A 32 -11.27 -27.75 -5.66
CA GLU A 32 -11.42 -29.14 -6.13
C GLU A 32 -11.74 -29.17 -7.62
N PHE A 33 -12.75 -28.42 -8.05
CA PHE A 33 -13.12 -28.28 -9.46
C PHE A 33 -11.93 -27.82 -10.33
N LYS A 34 -11.12 -26.88 -9.83
CA LYS A 34 -9.95 -26.40 -10.58
C LYS A 34 -8.89 -27.49 -10.76
N TYR A 35 -8.68 -28.33 -9.74
CA TYR A 35 -7.74 -29.44 -9.85
C TYR A 35 -8.26 -30.53 -10.81
N ASP A 36 -9.54 -30.88 -10.71
CA ASP A 36 -10.15 -31.86 -11.60
C ASP A 36 -10.05 -31.39 -13.05
N PHE A 37 -10.45 -30.15 -13.33
CA PHE A 37 -10.31 -29.55 -14.64
C PHE A 37 -8.86 -29.60 -15.19
N LEU A 38 -7.87 -29.26 -14.37
CA LEU A 38 -6.46 -29.26 -14.79
C LEU A 38 -5.92 -30.67 -15.02
N ASN A 39 -6.40 -31.67 -14.27
CA ASN A 39 -6.03 -33.06 -14.45
C ASN A 39 -6.65 -33.71 -15.70
N GLU A 40 -7.86 -33.29 -16.06
CA GLU A 40 -8.62 -33.84 -17.19
C GLU A 40 -8.35 -33.08 -18.50
N SER A 41 -7.78 -31.86 -18.41
CA SER A 41 -7.55 -31.00 -19.58
C SER A 41 -6.11 -31.05 -20.08
N SER A 42 -5.95 -30.73 -21.34
CA SER A 42 -4.65 -30.51 -21.98
C SER A 42 -4.62 -29.15 -22.66
N LEU A 43 -3.44 -28.69 -23.06
CA LEU A 43 -3.32 -27.44 -23.83
C LEU A 43 -4.09 -27.46 -25.16
N LYS A 44 -4.47 -28.63 -25.67
CA LYS A 44 -5.25 -28.76 -26.90
C LYS A 44 -6.76 -28.78 -26.65
N SER A 45 -7.20 -29.15 -25.45
CA SER A 45 -8.63 -29.26 -25.11
C SER A 45 -9.20 -27.98 -24.49
N ILE A 46 -8.34 -27.03 -24.11
CA ILE A 46 -8.76 -25.75 -23.54
C ILE A 46 -8.96 -24.74 -24.67
N ASP A 47 -10.12 -24.11 -24.68
CA ASP A 47 -10.45 -23.04 -25.64
C ASP A 47 -9.84 -21.72 -25.18
N PHE A 48 -8.61 -21.47 -25.61
CA PHE A 48 -7.87 -20.27 -25.27
C PHE A 48 -8.28 -19.07 -26.13
N ASN A 49 -8.39 -17.91 -25.52
CA ASN A 49 -8.55 -16.66 -26.23
C ASN A 49 -7.17 -16.09 -26.62
N GLU A 50 -6.95 -15.80 -27.91
CA GLU A 50 -5.78 -15.05 -28.35
C GLU A 50 -5.92 -13.59 -27.91
N LEU A 51 -4.93 -13.08 -27.18
CA LEU A 51 -4.94 -11.71 -26.70
C LEU A 51 -4.26 -10.77 -27.69
N PRO A 52 -4.79 -9.54 -27.88
CA PRO A 52 -4.15 -8.54 -28.72
C PRO A 52 -2.88 -7.98 -28.06
N ASN A 53 -1.82 -7.85 -28.85
CA ASN A 53 -0.55 -7.24 -28.43
C ASN A 53 -0.63 -5.71 -28.54
N VAL A 54 -1.21 -5.04 -27.56
CA VAL A 54 -1.36 -3.58 -27.54
C VAL A 54 -0.32 -2.91 -26.68
N ALA A 55 0.52 -2.09 -27.32
CA ALA A 55 1.50 -1.26 -26.63
C ALA A 55 0.83 -0.20 -25.74
N PRO A 56 1.51 0.34 -24.72
CA PRO A 56 2.85 -0.03 -24.22
C PRO A 56 2.84 -1.17 -23.21
N MET A 57 1.67 -1.61 -22.73
CA MET A 57 1.56 -2.50 -21.56
C MET A 57 1.57 -3.99 -21.92
N TYR A 58 1.19 -4.37 -23.15
CA TYR A 58 1.14 -5.78 -23.60
C TYR A 58 0.50 -6.71 -22.57
N PHE A 59 -0.77 -6.44 -22.24
CA PHE A 59 -1.46 -7.17 -21.17
C PHE A 59 -1.58 -8.67 -21.47
N MET A 60 -1.30 -9.48 -20.46
CA MET A 60 -1.47 -10.95 -20.48
C MET A 60 -2.83 -11.40 -19.94
N VAL A 61 -3.81 -10.54 -19.89
CA VAL A 61 -5.20 -10.77 -19.52
C VAL A 61 -6.12 -10.00 -20.46
N GLN A 62 -7.35 -10.44 -20.61
CA GLN A 62 -8.34 -9.70 -21.41
C GLN A 62 -8.52 -8.28 -20.86
N LYS A 63 -8.58 -7.30 -21.77
CA LYS A 63 -8.84 -5.89 -21.49
C LYS A 63 -9.83 -5.32 -22.48
N ASP A 64 -10.70 -4.46 -21.97
CA ASP A 64 -11.55 -3.61 -22.79
C ASP A 64 -10.73 -2.41 -23.28
N PHE A 65 -10.28 -2.48 -24.53
CA PHE A 65 -9.47 -1.41 -25.13
C PHE A 65 -10.30 -0.23 -25.60
N GLU A 66 -11.63 -0.36 -25.77
CA GLU A 66 -12.52 0.76 -26.06
C GLU A 66 -12.68 1.63 -24.80
N ALA A 67 -12.98 1.01 -23.67
CA ALA A 67 -13.01 1.70 -22.39
C ALA A 67 -11.64 2.33 -22.06
N LYS A 68 -10.53 1.64 -22.37
CA LYS A 68 -9.18 2.19 -22.22
C LYS A 68 -8.97 3.46 -23.03
N ALA A 69 -9.41 3.49 -24.29
CA ALA A 69 -9.27 4.65 -25.16
C ALA A 69 -10.03 5.88 -24.63
N VAL A 70 -11.16 5.67 -23.95
CA VAL A 70 -11.89 6.74 -23.26
C VAL A 70 -11.14 7.19 -22.01
N TYR A 71 -10.66 6.24 -21.21
CA TYR A 71 -9.88 6.50 -19.99
C TYR A 71 -8.60 7.30 -20.27
N ASP A 72 -7.88 6.96 -21.34
CA ASP A 72 -6.62 7.61 -21.72
C ASP A 72 -6.78 9.07 -22.21
N LYS A 73 -8.01 9.54 -22.43
CA LYS A 73 -8.29 10.97 -22.65
C LYS A 73 -8.24 11.81 -21.37
N GLY A 74 -8.24 11.19 -20.21
CA GLY A 74 -8.05 11.83 -18.93
C GLY A 74 -6.59 12.19 -18.69
N PHE A 75 -6.34 12.88 -17.59
CA PHE A 75 -5.01 13.20 -17.10
C PHE A 75 -4.62 12.29 -15.92
N SER A 76 -3.34 12.04 -15.75
CA SER A 76 -2.85 11.31 -14.58
C SER A 76 -2.77 12.22 -13.36
N VAL A 77 -3.23 11.74 -12.21
CA VAL A 77 -3.10 12.47 -10.93
C VAL A 77 -1.64 12.77 -10.61
N SER A 78 -0.70 11.91 -11.01
CA SER A 78 0.74 12.12 -10.82
C SER A 78 1.33 13.22 -11.72
N GLU A 79 0.66 13.62 -12.79
CA GLU A 79 1.05 14.77 -13.61
C GLU A 79 0.73 16.10 -12.91
N ILE A 80 -0.34 16.12 -12.11
CA ILE A 80 -0.72 17.30 -11.32
C ILE A 80 0.05 17.33 -10.00
N PHE A 81 0.17 16.20 -9.32
CA PHE A 81 0.82 16.08 -8.02
C PHE A 81 2.17 15.37 -8.16
N ASN A 82 3.21 16.12 -8.49
CA ASN A 82 4.57 15.60 -8.66
C ASN A 82 5.13 14.96 -7.39
N LEU A 83 4.72 15.46 -6.21
CA LEU A 83 5.09 14.90 -4.92
C LEU A 83 3.95 14.05 -4.38
N ASN A 84 4.17 12.74 -4.31
CA ASN A 84 3.16 11.80 -3.84
C ASN A 84 3.80 10.59 -3.15
N SER A 85 3.09 10.00 -2.20
CA SER A 85 3.46 8.73 -1.57
C SER A 85 2.22 8.04 -0.99
N VAL A 86 2.37 6.83 -0.51
CA VAL A 86 1.40 6.25 0.43
C VAL A 86 1.47 6.99 1.76
N GLY A 87 0.45 6.87 2.61
CA GLY A 87 0.45 7.42 3.96
C GLY A 87 1.54 6.80 4.85
N ILE A 88 1.69 7.31 6.07
CA ILE A 88 2.66 6.76 7.03
C ILE A 88 2.30 5.31 7.36
N VAL A 89 3.33 4.48 7.54
CA VAL A 89 3.21 3.10 8.03
C VAL A 89 3.76 3.04 9.44
N THR A 90 2.93 2.75 10.40
CA THR A 90 3.30 2.70 11.81
C THR A 90 3.89 1.35 12.21
N ALA A 91 3.39 0.26 11.64
CA ALA A 91 3.63 -1.14 11.99
C ALA A 91 3.11 -1.53 13.39
N ARG A 92 2.82 -0.57 14.27
CA ARG A 92 2.35 -0.76 15.65
C ARG A 92 1.35 0.34 16.01
N ASP A 93 0.17 0.34 15.36
CA ASP A 93 -0.84 1.39 15.53
C ASP A 93 -1.19 1.65 17.00
N ASN A 94 -1.48 0.60 17.76
CA ASN A 94 -1.83 0.72 19.18
C ASN A 94 -0.74 1.34 20.06
N PHE A 95 0.49 1.38 19.59
CA PHE A 95 1.63 1.98 20.28
C PHE A 95 1.92 3.41 19.79
N THR A 96 1.72 3.68 18.52
CA THR A 96 2.13 4.93 17.90
C THR A 96 1.00 5.93 17.70
N ILE A 97 -0.27 5.48 17.78
CA ILE A 97 -1.47 6.27 17.47
C ILE A 97 -2.41 6.25 18.67
N HIS A 98 -2.80 7.43 19.14
CA HIS A 98 -3.67 7.59 20.31
C HIS A 98 -4.76 8.65 20.08
N SER A 99 -5.77 8.65 20.94
CA SER A 99 -6.88 9.60 20.83
C SER A 99 -6.47 11.01 21.27
N THR A 100 -5.52 11.13 22.16
CA THR A 100 -5.06 12.42 22.70
C THR A 100 -3.54 12.58 22.65
N LYS A 101 -3.08 13.83 22.61
CA LYS A 101 -1.66 14.18 22.72
C LYS A 101 -1.05 13.70 24.04
N ALA A 102 -1.84 13.76 25.12
CA ALA A 102 -1.39 13.33 26.46
C ALA A 102 -1.10 11.83 26.51
N GLU A 103 -1.91 11.00 25.87
CA GLU A 103 -1.68 9.56 25.74
C GLU A 103 -0.41 9.26 24.94
N VAL A 104 -0.18 9.93 23.80
CA VAL A 104 1.08 9.78 23.05
C VAL A 104 2.27 10.10 23.92
N LYS A 105 2.22 11.24 24.64
CA LYS A 105 3.29 11.66 25.55
C LYS A 105 3.57 10.61 26.62
N SER A 106 2.54 10.17 27.36
CA SER A 106 2.65 9.18 28.42
C SER A 106 3.18 7.84 27.90
N THR A 107 2.75 7.42 26.70
CA THR A 107 3.25 6.20 26.05
C THR A 107 4.74 6.30 25.76
N ILE A 108 5.20 7.41 25.18
CA ILE A 108 6.62 7.62 24.87
C ILE A 108 7.46 7.67 26.13
N GLU A 109 7.07 8.43 27.14
CA GLU A 109 7.80 8.56 28.42
C GLU A 109 7.90 7.22 29.13
N THR A 110 6.81 6.46 29.18
CA THR A 110 6.82 5.10 29.73
C THR A 110 7.71 4.17 28.91
N PHE A 111 7.63 4.22 27.60
CA PHE A 111 8.44 3.37 26.72
C PHE A 111 9.94 3.61 26.89
N LEU A 112 10.35 4.87 27.00
CA LEU A 112 11.75 5.26 27.19
C LEU A 112 12.30 4.89 28.58
N SER A 113 11.43 4.79 29.60
CA SER A 113 11.85 4.41 30.97
C SER A 113 12.07 2.90 31.15
N LEU A 114 11.66 2.06 30.20
CA LEU A 114 11.74 0.60 30.31
C LEU A 114 12.90 0.06 29.46
N ASP A 115 13.40 -1.12 29.83
CA ASP A 115 14.24 -1.91 28.91
C ASP A 115 13.41 -2.46 27.72
N ASP A 116 14.10 -2.97 26.70
CA ASP A 116 13.46 -3.36 25.45
C ASP A 116 12.43 -4.49 25.63
N GLU A 117 12.73 -5.49 26.46
CA GLU A 117 11.84 -6.64 26.62
C GLU A 117 10.64 -6.32 27.52
N THR A 118 10.83 -5.52 28.55
CA THR A 118 9.75 -5.01 29.38
C THR A 118 8.82 -4.09 28.57
N ALA A 119 9.39 -3.22 27.74
CA ALA A 119 8.63 -2.37 26.83
C ALA A 119 7.85 -3.21 25.80
N ARG A 120 8.48 -4.22 25.23
CA ARG A 120 7.84 -5.17 24.30
C ARG A 120 6.61 -5.83 24.91
N ALA A 121 6.76 -6.34 26.12
CA ALA A 121 5.68 -7.01 26.84
C ALA A 121 4.55 -6.04 27.20
N LYS A 122 4.90 -4.88 27.77
CA LYS A 122 3.93 -3.87 28.24
C LYS A 122 3.05 -3.35 27.12
N PHE A 123 3.64 -3.05 25.98
CA PHE A 123 2.92 -2.48 24.82
C PHE A 123 2.48 -3.52 23.78
N ASN A 124 2.65 -4.81 24.07
CA ASN A 124 2.32 -5.93 23.17
C ASN A 124 2.90 -5.72 21.75
N LEU A 125 4.20 -5.38 21.66
CA LEU A 125 4.83 -5.00 20.41
C LEU A 125 5.14 -6.19 19.48
N GLY A 126 4.99 -7.41 19.96
CA GLY A 126 5.29 -8.62 19.21
C GLY A 126 6.78 -8.77 18.87
N LYS A 127 7.09 -9.65 17.94
CA LYS A 127 8.48 -9.89 17.51
C LYS A 127 9.01 -8.76 16.64
N ASP A 128 10.30 -8.53 16.70
CA ASP A 128 11.01 -7.66 15.78
C ASP A 128 10.89 -8.18 14.34
N VAL A 129 10.71 -7.26 13.41
CA VAL A 129 10.70 -7.55 11.99
C VAL A 129 11.78 -6.71 11.29
N ARG A 130 12.07 -7.03 10.03
CA ARG A 130 13.13 -6.35 9.26
C ARG A 130 13.06 -4.82 9.34
N ASP A 131 11.87 -4.27 9.24
CA ASP A 131 11.66 -2.84 9.04
C ASP A 131 11.14 -2.12 10.30
N TRP A 132 10.88 -2.86 11.40
CA TRP A 132 10.51 -2.28 12.69
C TRP A 132 11.02 -3.13 13.85
N LYS A 133 11.74 -2.52 14.80
CA LYS A 133 12.28 -3.15 16.01
C LYS A 133 12.09 -2.22 17.20
N VAL A 134 11.96 -2.80 18.40
CA VAL A 134 11.87 -2.03 19.66
C VAL A 134 13.08 -1.10 19.81
N SER A 135 14.29 -1.62 19.60
CA SER A 135 15.53 -0.84 19.69
C SER A 135 15.60 0.31 18.66
N TYR A 136 15.01 0.15 17.47
CA TYR A 136 14.95 1.22 16.47
C TYR A 136 14.01 2.34 16.91
N ALA A 137 12.81 1.98 17.40
CA ALA A 137 11.85 2.95 17.92
C ALA A 137 12.40 3.70 19.13
N LYS A 138 13.13 3.00 20.03
CA LYS A 138 13.73 3.60 21.20
C LYS A 138 14.82 4.60 20.84
N SER A 139 15.77 4.18 20.00
CA SER A 139 16.84 5.08 19.50
C SER A 139 16.30 6.30 18.75
N ASP A 140 15.21 6.14 17.98
CA ASP A 140 14.56 7.25 17.31
C ASP A 140 13.99 8.25 18.31
N LEU A 141 13.23 7.78 19.31
CA LEU A 141 12.65 8.63 20.34
C LEU A 141 13.70 9.29 21.22
N GLU A 142 14.75 8.57 21.62
CA GLU A 142 15.89 9.15 22.40
C GLU A 142 16.55 10.33 21.66
N ASN A 143 16.61 10.29 20.32
CA ASN A 143 17.23 11.33 19.53
C ASN A 143 16.29 12.50 19.19
N TYR A 144 14.98 12.27 19.16
CA TYR A 144 14.00 13.23 18.63
C TYR A 144 13.00 13.74 19.67
N TYR A 145 12.72 12.99 20.74
CA TYR A 145 11.82 13.41 21.80
C TYR A 145 12.56 14.19 22.88
N PRO A 146 11.96 15.24 23.46
CA PRO A 146 10.68 15.83 23.07
C PRO A 146 10.78 16.93 21.99
N ASP A 147 11.97 17.44 21.66
CA ASP A 147 12.17 18.77 21.08
C ASP A 147 12.39 18.78 19.56
N LYS A 148 12.90 17.68 18.99
CA LYS A 148 13.23 17.62 17.55
C LYS A 148 12.14 16.99 16.69
N GLY A 149 11.22 16.25 17.30
CA GLY A 149 10.01 15.75 16.65
C GLY A 149 8.80 16.63 16.95
N SER A 150 7.65 16.27 16.42
CA SER A 150 6.44 17.04 16.66
C SER A 150 5.22 16.15 17.01
N PHE A 151 4.49 16.57 18.05
CA PHE A 151 3.15 16.04 18.28
C PHE A 151 2.22 16.58 17.20
N THR A 152 1.67 15.70 16.39
CA THR A 152 0.81 16.08 15.27
C THR A 152 -0.48 15.27 15.23
N LYS A 153 -1.51 15.88 14.67
CA LYS A 153 -2.73 15.15 14.32
C LYS A 153 -2.50 14.33 13.06
N LEU A 154 -3.14 13.20 13.04
CA LEU A 154 -3.08 12.19 12.00
C LEU A 154 -4.48 11.88 11.52
N SER A 155 -4.73 11.97 10.22
CA SER A 155 -5.93 11.44 9.58
C SER A 155 -5.81 9.91 9.55
N TYR A 156 -6.44 9.26 10.54
CA TYR A 156 -6.32 7.81 10.75
C TYR A 156 -7.29 7.02 9.87
N ARG A 157 -8.55 7.43 9.87
CA ARG A 157 -9.61 6.92 8.99
C ARG A 157 -10.47 8.10 8.53
N PRO A 158 -11.30 7.98 7.51
CA PRO A 158 -12.22 9.04 7.13
C PRO A 158 -13.01 9.54 8.34
N PHE A 159 -12.91 10.85 8.61
CA PHE A 159 -13.53 11.54 9.75
C PHE A 159 -13.03 11.13 11.15
N ASP A 160 -11.97 10.33 11.26
CA ASP A 160 -11.33 9.95 12.53
C ASP A 160 -9.90 10.45 12.59
N ASP A 161 -9.69 11.53 13.34
CA ASP A 161 -8.38 12.11 13.62
C ASP A 161 -7.82 11.58 14.94
N LYS A 162 -6.58 11.16 14.92
CA LYS A 162 -5.81 10.71 16.08
C LYS A 162 -4.57 11.58 16.30
N TRP A 163 -3.79 11.26 17.31
CA TRP A 163 -2.53 11.88 17.62
C TRP A 163 -1.37 10.91 17.48
N THR A 164 -0.23 11.43 17.06
CA THR A 164 1.04 10.70 17.02
C THR A 164 2.21 11.66 17.31
N PHE A 165 3.42 11.11 17.43
CA PHE A 165 4.65 11.89 17.48
C PHE A 165 5.47 11.65 16.22
N PHE A 166 5.62 12.65 15.40
CA PHE A 166 6.28 12.56 14.09
C PHE A 166 7.76 12.95 14.22
N THR A 167 8.67 11.99 14.04
CA THR A 167 10.12 12.20 14.02
C THR A 167 10.67 12.40 12.62
N GLY A 168 9.97 11.90 11.62
CA GLY A 168 10.43 11.89 10.23
C GLY A 168 11.46 10.80 9.91
N LYS A 169 11.89 10.01 10.90
CA LYS A 169 12.88 8.95 10.69
C LYS A 169 12.25 7.62 10.30
N SER A 170 12.71 7.03 9.20
CA SER A 170 12.33 5.67 8.79
C SER A 170 12.96 4.61 9.71
N LYS A 171 12.23 3.52 9.93
CA LYS A 171 12.61 2.43 10.85
C LYS A 171 12.81 2.93 12.28
N GLY A 172 12.01 3.87 12.73
CA GLY A 172 11.99 4.44 14.07
C GLY A 172 10.66 4.18 14.76
N PHE A 173 10.16 5.20 15.45
CA PHE A 173 8.85 5.17 16.10
C PHE A 173 7.76 4.80 15.08
N HIS A 174 7.77 5.44 13.90
CA HIS A 174 7.07 4.95 12.73
C HIS A 174 7.97 4.06 11.87
N CYS A 175 7.41 3.02 11.28
CA CYS A 175 8.13 2.16 10.34
C CYS A 175 8.55 2.94 9.09
N TYR A 176 7.59 3.63 8.45
CA TYR A 176 7.83 4.50 7.30
C TYR A 176 7.02 5.79 7.43
N PRO A 177 7.63 6.89 7.89
CA PRO A 177 6.95 8.18 8.06
C PRO A 177 6.65 8.92 6.76
N ARG A 178 7.24 8.51 5.64
CA ARG A 178 7.06 9.15 4.32
C ARG A 178 7.37 10.65 4.36
N THR A 179 8.49 11.00 4.93
CA THR A 179 8.86 12.37 5.29
C THR A 179 8.84 13.34 4.12
N GLU A 180 9.25 12.90 2.92
CA GLU A 180 9.19 13.73 1.71
C GLU A 180 7.83 14.39 1.49
N VAL A 181 6.76 13.67 1.75
CA VAL A 181 5.38 14.16 1.61
C VAL A 181 4.85 14.68 2.93
N MET A 182 4.99 13.89 4.01
CA MET A 182 4.28 14.13 5.27
C MET A 182 4.82 15.33 6.05
N GLN A 183 6.09 15.71 5.87
CA GLN A 183 6.64 16.93 6.48
C GLN A 183 5.87 18.19 6.09
N HIS A 184 5.30 18.24 4.90
CA HIS A 184 4.53 19.39 4.44
C HIS A 184 3.27 19.65 5.26
N PHE A 185 2.73 18.61 5.92
CA PHE A 185 1.59 18.73 6.83
C PHE A 185 2.00 19.10 8.26
N THR A 186 3.27 18.94 8.62
CA THR A 186 3.81 19.31 9.95
C THR A 186 4.42 20.72 9.95
N LEU A 187 4.98 21.15 8.84
CA LEU A 187 5.69 22.44 8.70
C LEU A 187 4.77 23.60 8.33
N GLY A 188 3.58 23.36 7.82
CA GLY A 188 2.69 24.42 7.38
C GLY A 188 1.27 23.97 7.10
N LYS A 189 0.45 24.91 6.65
CA LYS A 189 -0.93 24.67 6.24
C LYS A 189 -0.94 24.17 4.80
N ASN A 190 -0.90 22.86 4.62
CA ASN A 190 -1.03 22.22 3.31
C ASN A 190 -2.31 21.39 3.20
N ILE A 191 -2.72 21.15 1.96
CA ILE A 191 -3.86 20.30 1.62
C ILE A 191 -3.33 19.21 0.70
N GLY A 192 -3.66 17.95 1.03
CA GLY A 192 -3.32 16.78 0.24
C GLY A 192 -4.58 16.10 -0.30
N LEU A 193 -4.50 15.65 -1.55
CA LEU A 193 -5.50 14.75 -2.12
C LEU A 193 -5.11 13.31 -1.78
N THR A 194 -6.06 12.55 -1.25
CA THR A 194 -5.88 11.14 -0.94
C THR A 194 -6.77 10.29 -1.84
N LEU A 195 -6.19 9.24 -2.39
CA LEU A 195 -6.86 8.35 -3.33
C LEU A 195 -6.61 6.89 -2.97
N CYS A 196 -7.58 6.02 -3.19
CA CYS A 196 -7.39 4.58 -3.16
C CYS A 196 -7.10 4.08 -4.58
N LYS A 197 -5.99 3.37 -4.78
CA LYS A 197 -5.62 2.81 -6.11
C LYS A 197 -6.44 1.58 -6.50
N GLN A 198 -7.01 0.90 -5.52
CA GLN A 198 -7.76 -0.34 -5.74
C GLN A 198 -9.12 -0.22 -5.06
N PHE A 199 -10.17 -0.56 -5.78
CA PHE A 199 -11.53 -0.62 -5.28
C PHE A 199 -12.26 -1.81 -5.92
N LYS A 200 -13.41 -2.18 -5.37
CA LYS A 200 -14.17 -3.31 -5.86
C LYS A 200 -14.72 -3.04 -7.24
N THR A 201 -14.52 -4.00 -8.15
CA THR A 201 -15.05 -3.91 -9.52
C THR A 201 -16.56 -3.83 -9.52
N GLY A 202 -17.10 -2.91 -10.31
CA GLY A 202 -18.55 -2.68 -10.45
C GLY A 202 -19.11 -1.60 -9.55
N ASP A 203 -18.35 -1.11 -8.56
CA ASP A 203 -18.76 0.01 -7.72
C ASP A 203 -18.32 1.35 -8.35
N ASN A 204 -19.05 2.42 -8.03
CA ASN A 204 -18.61 3.77 -8.37
C ASN A 204 -17.39 4.16 -7.53
N TYR A 205 -16.45 4.89 -8.13
CA TYR A 205 -15.28 5.37 -7.42
C TYR A 205 -15.65 6.55 -6.52
N VAL A 206 -15.62 6.33 -5.20
CA VAL A 206 -15.90 7.33 -4.16
C VAL A 206 -14.75 7.50 -3.16
N HIS A 207 -13.59 6.92 -3.48
CA HIS A 207 -12.44 6.80 -2.59
C HIS A 207 -11.43 7.94 -2.79
N ALA A 208 -11.93 9.19 -2.78
CA ALA A 208 -11.12 10.40 -2.85
C ALA A 208 -11.49 11.35 -1.70
N PHE A 209 -10.49 11.78 -0.92
CA PHE A 209 -10.66 12.68 0.21
C PHE A 209 -9.60 13.78 0.19
N ILE A 210 -9.90 14.87 0.87
CA ILE A 210 -8.95 15.95 1.15
C ILE A 210 -8.53 15.85 2.61
N ALA A 211 -7.22 15.94 2.86
CA ALA A 211 -6.65 15.96 4.20
C ALA A 211 -5.70 17.14 4.36
N ASN A 212 -5.63 17.70 5.56
CA ASN A 212 -4.71 18.80 5.94
C ASN A 212 -3.80 18.40 7.12
N LYS A 213 -3.63 17.11 7.34
CA LYS A 213 -2.85 16.50 8.42
C LYS A 213 -2.00 15.38 7.85
N VAL A 214 -1.06 14.88 8.62
CA VAL A 214 -0.35 13.65 8.33
C VAL A 214 -1.38 12.52 8.11
N ILE A 215 -1.15 11.66 7.14
CA ILE A 215 -2.13 10.68 6.66
C ILE A 215 -1.60 9.27 6.94
N GLU A 216 -2.41 8.41 7.57
CA GLU A 216 -2.09 7.00 7.78
C GLU A 216 -2.31 6.21 6.47
N SER A 217 -1.50 5.19 6.23
CA SER A 217 -1.45 4.45 4.97
C SER A 217 -2.75 3.73 4.59
N SER A 218 -3.59 3.42 5.56
CA SER A 218 -4.91 2.81 5.36
C SER A 218 -6.06 3.81 5.54
N TYR A 219 -5.78 5.11 5.47
CA TYR A 219 -6.78 6.16 5.62
C TYR A 219 -7.95 5.98 4.65
N VAL A 220 -7.65 5.72 3.38
CA VAL A 220 -8.64 5.33 2.37
C VAL A 220 -8.41 3.86 2.04
N SER A 221 -9.31 2.99 2.49
CA SER A 221 -9.22 1.55 2.29
C SER A 221 -10.35 1.07 1.36
N ASN A 222 -10.03 0.09 0.51
CA ASN A 222 -11.04 -0.60 -0.30
C ASN A 222 -11.75 -1.74 0.45
N ARG A 223 -11.48 -1.91 1.74
CA ARG A 223 -12.02 -3.01 2.56
C ARG A 223 -13.13 -2.57 3.52
N THR A 224 -13.52 -1.32 3.47
CA THR A 224 -14.63 -0.78 4.27
C THR A 224 -15.90 -0.74 3.46
#